data_7d4ed0e8286ca40040582ac1fa414d32
#
_entry.id   7d4ed0e8286ca40040582ac1fa414d32
#
_cell.length_a   1.000
_cell.length_b   1.000
_cell.length_c   1.000
_cell.angle_alpha   90.00
_cell.angle_beta   90.00
_cell.angle_gamma   90.00
#
_symmetry.space_group_name_H-M   'P 1'
#
loop_
_entity.id
_entity.type
_entity.pdbx_description
1 polymer ?
#
loop_
_entity_poly.entity_id
_entity_poly.type
_entity_poly.pdbx_seq_one_letter_code
_entity_poly.pdbx_strand_id
1 'polypeptide(L)'
;NRSTSPKRVANKTSSDMETLVLEVRKENPAWGGKTIHKVLENTGCEALPCVKTCNNILKRNGCIDPEESLKHKPYQRFEREECNQLWQTDFKGDFQLLDGSRCFPLTILDDHSRFSVMIDAKPSTIGVKESFKQAFLSFGMPEAVLSDNGSQFAGFRGGYTTFERWLMDHEILPIHGRIMHPQTQGKIERFHRTMNQELLKNKCFADLKEADMQLQNWRQKYNEVRPHEALGMKPPAQVYMRSTRHYTDAIEEYE
;
A
#
# COMPACT_ATOMS: atom_id res chain seq x y z
N ASN A 1 -6.62 14.06 -49.12
CA ASN A 1 -7.51 14.23 -47.96
C ASN A 1 -6.97 15.29 -47.03
N ARG A 2 -7.57 16.48 -47.05
CA ARG A 2 -7.21 17.52 -46.07
C ARG A 2 -7.85 17.20 -44.73
N SER A 3 -7.06 17.18 -43.64
CA SER A 3 -7.56 17.05 -42.25
C SER A 3 -8.62 18.12 -41.97
N THR A 4 -9.81 17.70 -41.53
CA THR A 4 -10.92 18.58 -41.13
C THR A 4 -10.77 19.05 -39.66
N SER A 5 -9.67 18.72 -38.98
CA SER A 5 -9.43 19.15 -37.61
C SER A 5 -9.21 20.65 -37.53
N PRO A 6 -9.88 21.37 -36.60
CA PRO A 6 -9.72 22.82 -36.45
C PRO A 6 -8.27 23.15 -36.09
N LYS A 7 -7.68 24.15 -36.77
CA LYS A 7 -6.32 24.62 -36.52
C LYS A 7 -6.14 25.33 -35.17
N ARG A 8 -7.22 25.75 -34.54
CA ARG A 8 -7.27 26.31 -33.18
C ARG A 8 -8.39 25.63 -32.40
N VAL A 9 -8.06 25.02 -31.29
CA VAL A 9 -9.01 24.47 -30.30
C VAL A 9 -9.12 25.50 -29.19
N ALA A 10 -10.29 26.14 -29.05
CA ALA A 10 -10.53 27.24 -28.09
C ALA A 10 -10.23 26.83 -26.61
N ASN A 11 -10.36 25.56 -26.30
CA ASN A 11 -10.17 25.01 -24.94
C ASN A 11 -8.96 24.08 -24.84
N LYS A 12 -7.87 24.37 -25.56
CA LYS A 12 -6.64 23.57 -25.43
C LYS A 12 -6.01 23.89 -24.06
N THR A 13 -5.73 22.84 -23.28
CA THR A 13 -4.93 22.95 -22.04
C THR A 13 -3.62 23.66 -22.34
N SER A 14 -3.18 24.57 -21.47
CA SER A 14 -1.92 25.28 -21.64
C SER A 14 -0.73 24.30 -21.64
N SER A 15 0.37 24.68 -22.30
CA SER A 15 1.59 23.87 -22.31
C SER A 15 2.13 23.65 -20.89
N ASP A 16 2.04 24.67 -20.05
CA ASP A 16 2.55 24.64 -18.68
C ASP A 16 1.77 23.64 -17.82
N MET A 17 0.44 23.59 -17.97
CA MET A 17 -0.39 22.64 -17.29
C MET A 17 -0.14 21.19 -17.78
N GLU A 18 0.09 21.01 -19.07
CA GLU A 18 0.47 19.71 -19.61
C GLU A 18 1.82 19.26 -19.05
N THR A 19 2.79 20.16 -19.01
CA THR A 19 4.10 19.90 -18.40
C THR A 19 3.97 19.50 -16.93
N LEU A 20 3.18 20.23 -16.15
CA LEU A 20 2.95 19.93 -14.74
C LEU A 20 2.34 18.53 -14.51
N VAL A 21 1.35 18.15 -15.32
CA VAL A 21 0.76 16.78 -15.27
C VAL A 21 1.81 15.72 -15.57
N LEU A 22 2.70 15.97 -16.54
CA LEU A 22 3.76 15.03 -16.93
C LEU A 22 4.88 14.96 -15.89
N GLU A 23 5.22 16.07 -15.23
CA GLU A 23 6.18 16.09 -14.12
C GLU A 23 5.72 15.23 -12.95
N VAL A 24 4.47 15.43 -12.50
CA VAL A 24 3.89 14.59 -11.45
C VAL A 24 3.87 13.12 -11.85
N ARG A 25 3.59 12.82 -13.12
CA ARG A 25 3.65 11.44 -13.64
C ARG A 25 5.07 10.89 -13.66
N LYS A 26 6.06 11.68 -14.04
CA LYS A 26 7.47 11.30 -14.06
C LYS A 26 8.00 10.95 -12.68
N GLU A 27 7.61 11.74 -11.67
CA GLU A 27 7.95 11.49 -10.28
C GLU A 27 7.19 10.27 -9.70
N ASN A 28 6.04 9.96 -10.26
CA ASN A 28 5.13 8.91 -9.79
C ASN A 28 4.62 8.05 -10.97
N PRO A 29 5.47 7.15 -11.51
CA PRO A 29 5.19 6.44 -12.76
C PRO A 29 3.92 5.56 -12.75
N ALA A 30 3.39 5.19 -11.59
CA ALA A 30 2.18 4.38 -11.45
C ALA A 30 0.89 5.20 -11.24
N TRP A 31 0.97 6.54 -11.11
CA TRP A 31 -0.21 7.35 -10.83
C TRP A 31 -1.00 7.65 -12.11
N GLY A 32 -2.29 7.27 -12.13
CA GLY A 32 -3.21 7.60 -13.21
C GLY A 32 -3.74 9.03 -13.11
N GLY A 33 -4.41 9.49 -14.19
CA GLY A 33 -4.90 10.87 -14.26
C GLY A 33 -5.84 11.28 -13.12
N LYS A 34 -6.59 10.37 -12.51
CA LYS A 34 -7.44 10.65 -11.34
C LYS A 34 -6.62 11.00 -10.10
N THR A 35 -5.55 10.24 -9.85
CA THR A 35 -4.64 10.48 -8.73
C THR A 35 -3.86 11.76 -8.92
N ILE A 36 -3.31 11.99 -10.14
CA ILE A 36 -2.57 13.20 -10.48
C ILE A 36 -3.47 14.44 -10.35
N HIS A 37 -4.68 14.40 -10.89
CA HIS A 37 -5.65 15.47 -10.74
C HIS A 37 -5.88 15.84 -9.28
N LYS A 38 -6.13 14.83 -8.41
CA LYS A 38 -6.41 15.08 -7.00
C LYS A 38 -5.20 15.66 -6.25
N VAL A 39 -4.00 15.23 -6.57
CA VAL A 39 -2.77 15.79 -5.98
C VAL A 39 -2.59 17.26 -6.39
N LEU A 40 -2.77 17.58 -7.67
CA LEU A 40 -2.70 18.96 -8.16
C LEU A 40 -3.81 19.85 -7.58
N GLU A 41 -5.01 19.31 -7.38
CA GLU A 41 -6.08 20.00 -6.66
C GLU A 41 -5.68 20.32 -5.21
N ASN A 42 -5.12 19.37 -4.51
CA ASN A 42 -4.67 19.51 -3.12
C ASN A 42 -3.50 20.51 -2.97
N THR A 43 -2.71 20.72 -4.00
CA THR A 43 -1.63 21.74 -4.02
C THR A 43 -2.13 23.14 -4.40
N GLY A 44 -3.44 23.32 -4.58
CA GLY A 44 -4.03 24.63 -4.91
C GLY A 44 -3.79 25.07 -6.36
N CYS A 45 -3.57 24.12 -7.27
CA CYS A 45 -3.35 24.43 -8.68
C CYS A 45 -4.61 25.07 -9.29
N GLU A 46 -4.51 26.32 -9.75
CA GLU A 46 -5.56 27.01 -10.45
C GLU A 46 -5.71 26.51 -11.89
N ALA A 47 -6.93 26.60 -12.45
CA ALA A 47 -7.26 26.19 -13.82
C ALA A 47 -6.96 24.72 -14.14
N LEU A 48 -7.10 23.83 -13.16
CA LEU A 48 -6.84 22.40 -13.28
C LEU A 48 -7.74 21.74 -14.35
N PRO A 49 -7.20 21.01 -15.34
CA PRO A 49 -7.99 20.31 -16.34
C PRO A 49 -8.72 19.12 -15.70
N CYS A 50 -9.90 18.78 -16.17
CA CYS A 50 -10.65 17.64 -15.64
C CYS A 50 -9.89 16.32 -15.78
N VAL A 51 -10.27 15.31 -14.97
CA VAL A 51 -9.64 13.98 -14.95
C VAL A 51 -9.52 13.36 -16.35
N LYS A 52 -10.54 13.54 -17.21
CA LYS A 52 -10.51 13.03 -18.60
C LYS A 52 -9.39 13.69 -19.41
N THR A 53 -9.19 14.99 -19.23
CA THR A 53 -8.09 15.71 -19.90
C THR A 53 -6.74 15.26 -19.39
N CYS A 54 -6.57 15.08 -18.08
CA CYS A 54 -5.34 14.49 -17.51
C CYS A 54 -5.04 13.11 -18.12
N ASN A 55 -6.03 12.23 -18.21
CA ASN A 55 -5.86 10.93 -18.86
C ASN A 55 -5.49 11.06 -20.35
N ASN A 56 -6.08 11.99 -21.07
CA ASN A 56 -5.75 12.23 -22.48
C ASN A 56 -4.30 12.74 -22.65
N ILE A 57 -3.84 13.62 -21.74
CA ILE A 57 -2.44 14.07 -21.71
C ILE A 57 -1.51 12.88 -21.54
N LEU A 58 -1.77 12.03 -20.53
CA LEU A 58 -0.96 10.83 -20.27
C LEU A 58 -0.96 9.87 -21.46
N LYS A 59 -2.12 9.65 -22.10
CA LYS A 59 -2.26 8.75 -23.25
C LYS A 59 -1.49 9.24 -24.47
N ARG A 60 -1.61 10.52 -24.83
CA ARG A 60 -0.92 11.08 -26.02
C ARG A 60 0.60 11.17 -25.84
N ASN A 61 1.08 11.22 -24.59
CA ASN A 61 2.51 11.23 -24.26
C ASN A 61 3.05 9.81 -23.94
N GLY A 62 2.31 8.73 -24.30
CA GLY A 62 2.77 7.35 -24.16
C GLY A 62 2.92 6.86 -22.70
N CYS A 63 2.30 7.57 -21.74
CA CYS A 63 2.39 7.21 -20.32
C CYS A 63 1.38 6.14 -19.88
N ILE A 64 0.49 5.67 -20.76
CA ILE A 64 -0.53 4.65 -20.46
C ILE A 64 -0.35 3.48 -21.42
N ASP A 65 -0.17 2.29 -20.83
CA ASP A 65 -0.19 1.04 -21.58
C ASP A 65 -1.66 0.56 -21.76
N PRO A 66 -2.15 0.44 -22.99
CA PRO A 66 -3.52 0.00 -23.25
C PRO A 66 -3.81 -1.43 -22.76
N GLU A 67 -2.81 -2.33 -22.80
CA GLU A 67 -2.97 -3.74 -22.42
C GLU A 67 -3.11 -3.93 -20.90
N GLU A 68 -2.40 -3.13 -20.11
CA GLU A 68 -2.55 -3.17 -18.65
C GLU A 68 -3.93 -2.67 -18.18
N SER A 69 -4.53 -1.74 -18.92
CA SER A 69 -5.86 -1.19 -18.64
C SER A 69 -6.99 -2.22 -18.71
N LEU A 70 -6.84 -3.27 -19.53
CA LEU A 70 -7.86 -4.30 -19.75
C LEU A 70 -7.88 -5.40 -18.67
N LYS A 71 -6.88 -5.47 -17.79
CA LYS A 71 -6.71 -6.55 -16.80
C LYS A 71 -7.55 -6.38 -15.51
N HIS A 72 -8.28 -5.27 -15.36
CA HIS A 72 -9.03 -4.99 -14.15
C HIS A 72 -10.44 -5.60 -14.16
N LYS A 73 -10.65 -6.66 -13.36
CA LYS A 73 -11.99 -7.20 -13.06
C LYS A 73 -12.54 -6.60 -11.75
N PRO A 74 -13.83 -6.19 -11.71
CA PRO A 74 -14.45 -5.81 -10.45
C PRO A 74 -14.67 -7.06 -9.59
N TYR A 75 -14.42 -6.96 -8.27
CA TYR A 75 -14.70 -8.02 -7.30
C TYR A 75 -15.35 -7.46 -6.04
N GLN A 76 -16.01 -8.35 -5.31
CA GLN A 76 -16.75 -8.01 -4.10
C GLN A 76 -15.77 -7.55 -3.00
N ARG A 77 -16.03 -6.38 -2.42
CA ARG A 77 -15.19 -5.81 -1.35
C ARG A 77 -15.62 -6.36 -0.01
N PHE A 78 -14.68 -6.94 0.74
CA PHE A 78 -14.76 -7.09 2.18
C PHE A 78 -14.05 -5.89 2.80
N GLU A 79 -14.65 -5.24 3.80
CA GLU A 79 -14.09 -4.07 4.46
C GLU A 79 -14.60 -4.00 5.89
N ARG A 80 -13.68 -3.77 6.84
CA ARG A 80 -14.05 -3.48 8.22
C ARG A 80 -14.59 -2.06 8.34
N GLU A 81 -15.46 -1.84 9.31
CA GLU A 81 -16.15 -0.57 9.49
C GLU A 81 -15.25 0.48 10.14
N GLU A 82 -14.30 0.08 10.99
CA GLU A 82 -13.42 0.96 11.75
C GLU A 82 -11.95 0.58 11.63
N CYS A 83 -11.07 1.56 11.91
CA CYS A 83 -9.64 1.34 12.00
C CYS A 83 -9.31 0.35 13.12
N ASN A 84 -8.25 -0.42 12.94
CA ASN A 84 -7.72 -1.39 13.91
C ASN A 84 -8.64 -2.57 14.26
N GLN A 85 -9.82 -2.72 13.64
CA GLN A 85 -10.60 -3.95 13.74
C GLN A 85 -9.89 -5.13 13.07
N LEU A 86 -9.10 -4.86 12.04
CA LEU A 86 -8.35 -5.89 11.35
C LEU A 86 -7.08 -5.30 10.74
N TRP A 87 -5.93 -5.86 11.09
CA TRP A 87 -4.69 -5.65 10.34
C TRP A 87 -4.42 -6.86 9.45
N GLN A 88 -4.09 -6.60 8.19
CA GLN A 88 -3.61 -7.61 7.27
C GLN A 88 -2.08 -7.62 7.27
N THR A 89 -1.47 -8.79 7.33
CA THR A 89 -0.01 -8.95 7.29
C THR A 89 0.40 -10.00 6.28
N ASP A 90 1.50 -9.74 5.60
CA ASP A 90 2.08 -10.66 4.63
C ASP A 90 3.52 -10.24 4.31
N PHE A 91 4.34 -11.20 3.88
CA PHE A 91 5.62 -10.92 3.25
C PHE A 91 5.39 -10.61 1.78
N LYS A 92 5.94 -9.47 1.31
CA LYS A 92 5.86 -9.07 -0.10
C LYS A 92 6.48 -10.09 -1.07
N GLY A 93 7.11 -11.13 -0.57
CA GLY A 93 8.10 -11.91 -1.28
C GLY A 93 9.47 -11.23 -1.15
N ASP A 94 10.50 -11.84 -1.70
CA ASP A 94 11.85 -11.34 -1.54
C ASP A 94 12.44 -10.77 -2.83
N PHE A 95 13.50 -9.97 -2.67
CA PHE A 95 14.33 -9.48 -3.77
C PHE A 95 15.81 -9.47 -3.36
N GLN A 96 16.68 -9.57 -4.37
CA GLN A 96 18.12 -9.57 -4.16
C GLN A 96 18.66 -8.16 -4.04
N LEU A 97 19.63 -7.96 -3.15
CA LEU A 97 20.39 -6.75 -2.94
C LEU A 97 21.73 -6.82 -3.69
N LEU A 98 22.38 -5.67 -3.91
CA LEU A 98 23.65 -5.62 -4.66
C LEU A 98 24.82 -6.25 -3.88
N ASP A 99 24.73 -6.30 -2.55
CA ASP A 99 25.69 -7.03 -1.69
C ASP A 99 25.53 -8.56 -1.73
N GLY A 100 24.57 -9.05 -2.52
CA GLY A 100 24.26 -10.48 -2.67
C GLY A 100 23.28 -11.03 -1.63
N SER A 101 22.94 -10.29 -0.59
CA SER A 101 21.93 -10.67 0.40
C SER A 101 20.50 -10.51 -0.15
N ARG A 102 19.50 -10.93 0.61
CA ARG A 102 18.07 -10.82 0.21
C ARG A 102 17.29 -10.00 1.23
N CYS A 103 16.31 -9.26 0.75
CA CYS A 103 15.37 -8.54 1.58
C CYS A 103 13.99 -9.18 1.48
N PHE A 104 13.35 -9.41 2.63
CA PHE A 104 12.02 -9.97 2.80
C PHE A 104 11.13 -8.93 3.50
N PRO A 105 10.48 -7.99 2.79
CA PRO A 105 9.65 -6.98 3.43
C PRO A 105 8.42 -7.60 4.08
N LEU A 106 8.34 -7.54 5.41
CA LEU A 106 7.13 -7.79 6.16
C LEU A 106 6.26 -6.53 6.12
N THR A 107 4.99 -6.67 5.78
CA THR A 107 4.05 -5.56 5.68
C THR A 107 2.86 -5.75 6.61
N ILE A 108 2.41 -4.66 7.23
CA ILE A 108 1.20 -4.62 8.05
C ILE A 108 0.34 -3.47 7.54
N LEU A 109 -0.91 -3.77 7.18
CA LEU A 109 -1.86 -2.85 6.59
C LEU A 109 -3.17 -2.84 7.39
N ASP A 110 -3.67 -1.67 7.77
CA ASP A 110 -5.01 -1.54 8.33
C ASP A 110 -6.08 -1.77 7.25
N ASP A 111 -7.05 -2.63 7.55
CA ASP A 111 -8.07 -3.06 6.59
C ASP A 111 -9.02 -1.94 6.21
N HIS A 112 -9.44 -1.09 7.16
CA HIS A 112 -10.37 0.00 6.93
C HIS A 112 -9.72 1.16 6.18
N SER A 113 -8.68 1.74 6.75
CA SER A 113 -8.05 2.97 6.26
C SER A 113 -7.04 2.75 5.14
N ARG A 114 -6.61 1.52 4.87
CA ARG A 114 -5.48 1.18 3.98
C ARG A 114 -4.15 1.76 4.47
N PHE A 115 -4.09 2.23 5.71
CA PHE A 115 -2.87 2.77 6.29
C PHE A 115 -1.82 1.67 6.43
N SER A 116 -0.65 1.91 5.88
CA SER A 116 0.50 1.02 6.08
C SER A 116 1.06 1.26 7.47
N VAL A 117 0.67 0.39 8.41
CA VAL A 117 1.12 0.43 9.80
C VAL A 117 2.62 0.20 9.87
N MET A 118 3.12 -0.78 9.10
CA MET A 118 4.54 -1.11 9.07
C MET A 118 4.97 -1.67 7.71
N ILE A 119 6.20 -1.38 7.36
CA ILE A 119 7.02 -2.16 6.42
C ILE A 119 8.34 -2.38 7.14
N ASP A 120 8.73 -3.64 7.32
CA ASP A 120 9.99 -4.02 7.97
C ASP A 120 10.86 -4.80 6.97
N ALA A 121 11.99 -4.21 6.60
CA ALA A 121 12.97 -4.81 5.69
C ALA A 121 13.78 -5.87 6.44
N LYS A 122 13.44 -7.13 6.25
CA LYS A 122 14.06 -8.25 6.99
C LYS A 122 15.04 -9.05 6.14
N PRO A 123 16.12 -9.58 6.72
CA PRO A 123 17.02 -10.49 6.02
C PRO A 123 16.44 -11.91 5.87
N SER A 124 15.34 -12.21 6.56
CA SER A 124 14.65 -13.49 6.54
C SER A 124 13.19 -13.33 6.98
N THR A 125 12.41 -14.39 6.90
CA THR A 125 11.01 -14.41 7.37
C THR A 125 10.86 -14.66 8.88
N ILE A 126 11.96 -14.60 9.64
CA ILE A 126 11.99 -14.81 11.10
C ILE A 126 11.78 -13.47 11.83
N GLY A 127 11.35 -13.54 13.10
CA GLY A 127 11.23 -12.34 13.96
C GLY A 127 10.01 -11.49 13.64
N VAL A 128 8.88 -12.09 13.25
CA VAL A 128 7.62 -11.39 13.00
C VAL A 128 7.09 -10.72 14.26
N LYS A 129 7.24 -11.37 15.42
CA LYS A 129 6.79 -10.85 16.72
C LYS A 129 7.44 -9.52 17.06
N GLU A 130 8.73 -9.36 16.83
CA GLU A 130 9.48 -8.12 17.09
C GLU A 130 8.97 -6.96 16.23
N SER A 131 8.65 -7.23 14.97
CA SER A 131 8.05 -6.23 14.06
C SER A 131 6.67 -5.80 14.56
N PHE A 132 5.85 -6.74 15.01
CA PHE A 132 4.54 -6.44 15.58
C PHE A 132 4.63 -5.67 16.90
N LYS A 133 5.61 -5.98 17.78
CA LYS A 133 5.87 -5.18 18.99
C LYS A 133 6.12 -3.70 18.65
N GLN A 134 6.95 -3.42 17.67
CA GLN A 134 7.22 -2.06 17.22
C GLN A 134 5.97 -1.37 16.65
N ALA A 135 5.16 -2.11 15.89
CA ALA A 135 3.89 -1.62 15.38
C ALA A 135 2.91 -1.31 16.53
N PHE A 136 2.79 -2.18 17.52
CA PHE A 136 1.91 -1.99 18.68
C PHE A 136 2.34 -0.80 19.55
N LEU A 137 3.64 -0.64 19.81
CA LEU A 137 4.16 0.52 20.53
C LEU A 137 3.86 1.84 19.80
N SER A 138 3.90 1.83 18.48
CA SER A 138 3.70 3.03 17.67
C SER A 138 2.23 3.38 17.44
N PHE A 139 1.36 2.37 17.29
CA PHE A 139 0.00 2.56 16.78
C PHE A 139 -1.10 1.96 17.68
N GLY A 140 -0.72 1.26 18.77
CA GLY A 140 -1.63 0.45 19.58
C GLY A 140 -1.96 -0.90 18.92
N MET A 141 -2.76 -1.72 19.58
CA MET A 141 -3.06 -3.08 19.16
C MET A 141 -4.38 -3.16 18.38
N PRO A 142 -4.45 -4.01 17.32
CA PRO A 142 -5.71 -4.28 16.61
C PRO A 142 -6.57 -5.28 17.40
N GLU A 143 -7.82 -5.47 16.97
CA GLU A 143 -8.69 -6.54 17.47
C GLU A 143 -8.34 -7.90 16.83
N ALA A 144 -7.91 -7.88 15.57
CA ALA A 144 -7.56 -9.10 14.84
C ALA A 144 -6.40 -8.87 13.86
N VAL A 145 -5.67 -9.94 13.56
CA VAL A 145 -4.62 -9.99 12.55
C VAL A 145 -4.94 -11.08 11.54
N LEU A 146 -5.04 -10.72 10.26
CA LEU A 146 -5.21 -11.64 9.15
C LEU A 146 -3.86 -11.87 8.46
N SER A 147 -3.45 -13.13 8.38
CA SER A 147 -2.24 -13.56 7.67
C SER A 147 -2.55 -14.64 6.64
N ASP A 148 -1.55 -15.00 5.83
CA ASP A 148 -1.57 -16.24 5.07
C ASP A 148 -1.29 -17.46 5.97
N ASN A 149 -1.25 -18.65 5.35
CA ASN A 149 -0.93 -19.91 6.05
C ASN A 149 0.59 -20.22 6.05
N GLY A 150 1.44 -19.22 5.86
CA GLY A 150 2.88 -19.39 5.95
C GLY A 150 3.30 -19.89 7.35
N SER A 151 4.35 -20.71 7.42
CA SER A 151 4.80 -21.33 8.68
C SER A 151 5.20 -20.34 9.76
N GLN A 152 5.49 -19.10 9.40
CA GLN A 152 5.79 -18.01 10.32
C GLN A 152 4.54 -17.45 11.00
N PHE A 153 3.35 -17.65 10.41
CA PHE A 153 2.07 -17.13 10.89
C PHE A 153 1.14 -18.23 11.39
N ALA A 154 1.10 -19.39 10.73
CA ALA A 154 0.15 -20.46 10.99
C ALA A 154 0.84 -21.72 11.48
N GLY A 155 0.30 -22.32 12.54
CA GLY A 155 0.78 -23.59 13.10
C GLY A 155 0.42 -24.78 12.21
N PHE A 156 1.20 -25.85 12.33
CA PHE A 156 1.01 -27.09 11.58
C PHE A 156 0.07 -28.05 12.34
N ARG A 157 -0.80 -28.76 11.61
CA ARG A 157 -1.70 -29.81 12.15
C ARG A 157 -2.60 -29.36 13.33
N GLY A 158 -3.10 -28.11 13.32
CA GLY A 158 -4.00 -27.61 14.35
C GLY A 158 -3.31 -27.10 15.62
N GLY A 159 -1.96 -27.05 15.64
CA GLY A 159 -1.23 -26.33 16.67
C GLY A 159 -1.10 -24.84 16.36
N TYR A 160 -0.74 -24.05 17.36
CA TYR A 160 -0.47 -22.63 17.22
C TYR A 160 1.03 -22.34 17.19
N THR A 161 1.45 -21.39 16.36
CA THR A 161 2.80 -20.83 16.41
C THR A 161 3.00 -20.03 17.71
N THR A 162 4.25 -19.74 18.04
CA THR A 162 4.58 -18.82 19.15
C THR A 162 4.03 -17.41 18.90
N PHE A 163 3.92 -17.01 17.62
CA PHE A 163 3.35 -15.73 17.23
C PHE A 163 1.83 -15.70 17.44
N GLU A 164 1.09 -16.74 17.03
CA GLU A 164 -0.36 -16.81 17.26
C GLU A 164 -0.70 -16.84 18.75
N ARG A 165 0.03 -17.63 19.56
CA ARG A 165 -0.15 -17.64 21.02
C ARG A 165 0.06 -16.26 21.61
N TRP A 166 1.15 -15.59 21.23
CA TRP A 166 1.44 -14.23 21.69
C TRP A 166 0.35 -13.23 21.29
N LEU A 167 -0.26 -13.34 20.10
CA LEU A 167 -1.41 -12.52 19.73
C LEU A 167 -2.62 -12.79 20.64
N MET A 168 -2.91 -14.07 20.90
CA MET A 168 -4.03 -14.48 21.78
C MET A 168 -3.80 -14.04 23.23
N ASP A 169 -2.57 -14.10 23.74
CA ASP A 169 -2.19 -13.58 25.06
C ASP A 169 -2.45 -12.09 25.20
N HIS A 170 -2.52 -11.35 24.10
CA HIS A 170 -2.86 -9.92 24.04
C HIS A 170 -4.30 -9.68 23.55
N GLU A 171 -5.17 -10.68 23.61
CA GLU A 171 -6.57 -10.61 23.17
C GLU A 171 -6.71 -10.16 21.71
N ILE A 172 -5.78 -10.56 20.85
CA ILE A 172 -5.82 -10.29 19.42
C ILE A 172 -6.18 -11.60 18.70
N LEU A 173 -7.26 -11.59 17.92
CA LEU A 173 -7.72 -12.76 17.17
C LEU A 173 -6.82 -13.03 15.97
N PRO A 174 -6.05 -14.14 15.93
CA PRO A 174 -5.36 -14.55 14.72
C PRO A 174 -6.36 -15.14 13.71
N ILE A 175 -6.35 -14.64 12.48
CA ILE A 175 -7.20 -15.10 11.38
C ILE A 175 -6.31 -15.54 10.23
N HIS A 176 -6.59 -16.69 9.65
CA HIS A 176 -5.89 -17.17 8.47
C HIS A 176 -6.78 -17.12 7.24
N GLY A 177 -6.19 -16.73 6.10
CA GLY A 177 -6.86 -16.78 4.82
C GLY A 177 -7.31 -18.20 4.50
N ARG A 178 -8.57 -18.40 4.08
CA ARG A 178 -9.02 -19.70 3.61
C ARG A 178 -8.21 -20.12 2.39
N ILE A 179 -7.73 -21.37 2.39
CA ILE A 179 -7.09 -21.98 1.23
C ILE A 179 -8.04 -21.84 0.04
N MET A 180 -7.59 -21.26 -1.08
CA MET A 180 -8.34 -20.98 -2.32
C MET A 180 -9.39 -19.86 -2.26
N HIS A 181 -9.37 -18.96 -1.27
CA HIS A 181 -10.19 -17.75 -1.28
C HIS A 181 -9.33 -16.47 -1.27
N PRO A 182 -8.76 -16.06 -2.42
CA PRO A 182 -7.85 -14.90 -2.52
C PRO A 182 -8.52 -13.56 -2.19
N GLN A 183 -9.85 -13.53 -2.06
CA GLN A 183 -10.60 -12.31 -1.79
C GLN A 183 -10.33 -11.70 -0.40
N THR A 184 -9.89 -12.51 0.57
CA THR A 184 -9.64 -12.06 1.94
C THR A 184 -8.38 -11.20 2.06
N GLN A 185 -7.37 -11.42 1.23
CA GLN A 185 -6.08 -10.68 1.24
C GLN A 185 -5.92 -9.69 0.08
N GLY A 186 -6.96 -9.46 -0.70
CA GLY A 186 -6.88 -8.60 -1.90
C GLY A 186 -6.44 -7.16 -1.66
N LYS A 187 -6.51 -6.65 -0.41
CA LYS A 187 -6.04 -5.31 -0.06
C LYS A 187 -4.52 -5.28 0.09
N ILE A 188 -3.95 -6.24 0.81
CA ILE A 188 -2.49 -6.34 0.99
C ILE A 188 -1.81 -6.74 -0.32
N GLU A 189 -2.43 -7.58 -1.15
CA GLU A 189 -1.94 -7.88 -2.50
C GLU A 189 -1.91 -6.62 -3.39
N ARG A 190 -2.95 -5.79 -3.32
CA ARG A 190 -2.98 -4.50 -4.04
C ARG A 190 -1.93 -3.54 -3.50
N PHE A 191 -1.72 -3.50 -2.19
CA PHE A 191 -0.66 -2.73 -1.56
C PHE A 191 0.72 -3.17 -2.09
N HIS A 192 1.01 -4.47 -2.12
CA HIS A 192 2.24 -5.03 -2.67
C HIS A 192 2.42 -4.71 -4.15
N ARG A 193 1.34 -4.78 -4.95
CA ARG A 193 1.39 -4.38 -6.36
C ARG A 193 1.76 -2.92 -6.51
N THR A 194 1.17 -2.05 -5.70
CA THR A 194 1.47 -0.61 -5.71
C THR A 194 2.93 -0.36 -5.33
N MET A 195 3.43 -0.99 -4.25
CA MET A 195 4.83 -0.92 -3.83
C MET A 195 5.77 -1.39 -4.95
N ASN A 196 5.43 -2.51 -5.59
CA ASN A 196 6.24 -3.03 -6.69
C ASN A 196 6.31 -2.03 -7.86
N GLN A 197 5.18 -1.46 -8.26
CA GLN A 197 5.12 -0.52 -9.39
C GLN A 197 5.79 0.83 -9.09
N GLU A 198 5.67 1.33 -7.88
CA GLU A 198 6.14 2.66 -7.50
C GLU A 198 7.57 2.67 -6.97
N LEU A 199 8.04 1.55 -6.38
CA LEU A 199 9.36 1.50 -5.76
C LEU A 199 10.24 0.38 -6.33
N LEU A 200 9.79 -0.88 -6.33
CA LEU A 200 10.70 -2.02 -6.48
C LEU A 200 11.05 -2.36 -7.93
N LYS A 201 10.11 -2.19 -8.87
CA LYS A 201 10.21 -2.71 -10.26
C LYS A 201 11.49 -2.26 -11.01
N ASN A 202 12.02 -1.08 -10.71
CA ASN A 202 13.14 -0.48 -11.45
C ASN A 202 14.26 0.00 -10.53
N LYS A 203 14.35 -0.53 -9.30
CA LYS A 203 15.38 -0.15 -8.34
C LYS A 203 16.14 -1.36 -7.85
N CYS A 204 17.45 -1.22 -7.74
CA CYS A 204 18.31 -2.11 -6.98
C CYS A 204 18.80 -1.33 -5.76
N PHE A 205 18.92 -1.98 -4.63
CA PHE A 205 19.38 -1.39 -3.37
C PHE A 205 20.74 -1.99 -3.02
N ALA A 206 21.67 -1.17 -2.53
CA ALA A 206 23.01 -1.61 -2.20
C ALA A 206 23.01 -2.69 -1.10
N ASP A 207 22.26 -2.43 -0.03
CA ASP A 207 22.17 -3.29 1.14
C ASP A 207 20.78 -3.19 1.80
N LEU A 208 20.58 -3.94 2.89
CA LEU A 208 19.34 -3.97 3.65
C LEU A 208 18.98 -2.60 4.26
N LYS A 209 19.97 -1.82 4.66
CA LYS A 209 19.78 -0.50 5.26
C LYS A 209 19.23 0.50 4.24
N GLU A 210 19.78 0.49 3.02
CA GLU A 210 19.25 1.33 1.94
C GLU A 210 17.85 0.89 1.56
N ALA A 211 17.61 -0.43 1.44
CA ALA A 211 16.28 -0.96 1.16
C ALA A 211 15.26 -0.51 2.20
N ASP A 212 15.58 -0.62 3.49
CA ASP A 212 14.69 -0.16 4.57
C ASP A 212 14.41 1.34 4.48
N MET A 213 15.43 2.16 4.34
CA MET A 213 15.26 3.61 4.20
C MET A 213 14.33 3.97 3.04
N GLN A 214 14.48 3.33 1.88
CA GLN A 214 13.64 3.59 0.71
C GLN A 214 12.20 3.08 0.91
N LEU A 215 12.03 1.95 1.59
CA LEU A 215 10.72 1.41 1.95
C LEU A 215 10.00 2.33 2.94
N GLN A 216 10.69 2.89 3.96
CA GLN A 216 10.10 3.84 4.89
C GLN A 216 9.69 5.15 4.20
N ASN A 217 10.54 5.71 3.34
CA ASN A 217 10.23 6.91 2.56
C ASN A 217 8.99 6.68 1.66
N TRP A 218 8.93 5.54 1.01
CA TRP A 218 7.76 5.17 0.19
C TRP A 218 6.51 4.98 1.06
N ARG A 219 6.60 4.32 2.23
CA ARG A 219 5.50 4.14 3.18
C ARG A 219 4.93 5.48 3.64
N GLN A 220 5.80 6.42 3.97
CA GLN A 220 5.37 7.77 4.35
C GLN A 220 4.59 8.44 3.21
N LYS A 221 5.13 8.43 2.00
CA LYS A 221 4.45 8.98 0.81
C LYS A 221 3.12 8.27 0.52
N TYR A 222 3.07 6.95 0.66
CA TYR A 222 1.86 6.15 0.50
C TYR A 222 0.77 6.56 1.51
N ASN A 223 1.14 6.75 2.77
CA ASN A 223 0.21 7.10 3.84
C ASN A 223 -0.26 8.55 3.78
N GLU A 224 0.65 9.49 3.53
CA GLU A 224 0.40 10.93 3.73
C GLU A 224 0.01 11.66 2.45
N VAL A 225 0.50 11.22 1.30
CA VAL A 225 0.38 11.97 0.04
C VAL A 225 -0.48 11.26 -0.99
N ARG A 226 -0.42 9.93 -1.05
CA ARG A 226 -1.05 9.17 -2.13
C ARG A 226 -2.57 9.10 -1.96
N PRO A 227 -3.39 9.69 -2.86
CA PRO A 227 -4.84 9.56 -2.82
C PRO A 227 -5.30 8.13 -3.13
N HIS A 228 -6.27 7.64 -2.38
CA HIS A 228 -6.87 6.32 -2.55
C HIS A 228 -8.32 6.41 -3.00
N GLU A 229 -8.64 5.81 -4.12
CA GLU A 229 -10.00 5.81 -4.67
C GLU A 229 -11.02 5.19 -3.70
N ALA A 230 -10.63 4.11 -3.00
CA ALA A 230 -11.48 3.45 -2.00
C ALA A 230 -11.79 4.35 -0.79
N LEU A 231 -10.98 5.37 -0.54
CA LEU A 231 -11.13 6.32 0.57
C LEU A 231 -11.67 7.69 0.10
N GLY A 232 -12.40 7.72 -1.02
CA GLY A 232 -12.87 8.99 -1.59
C GLY A 232 -11.74 9.93 -2.00
N MET A 233 -10.64 9.39 -2.48
CA MET A 233 -9.42 10.11 -2.88
C MET A 233 -8.68 10.80 -1.72
N LYS A 234 -8.91 10.39 -0.48
CA LYS A 234 -8.10 10.81 0.68
C LYS A 234 -6.84 9.95 0.81
N PRO A 235 -5.72 10.49 1.27
CA PRO A 235 -4.59 9.69 1.73
C PRO A 235 -4.97 8.84 2.96
N PRO A 236 -4.37 7.65 3.17
CA PRO A 236 -4.66 6.78 4.31
C PRO A 236 -4.53 7.47 5.68
N ALA A 237 -3.53 8.34 5.86
CA ALA A 237 -3.31 9.06 7.12
C ALA A 237 -4.45 10.01 7.49
N GLN A 238 -5.28 10.45 6.54
CA GLN A 238 -6.46 11.28 6.83
C GLN A 238 -7.66 10.47 7.34
N VAL A 239 -7.61 9.15 7.23
CA VAL A 239 -8.68 8.23 7.63
C VAL A 239 -8.27 7.41 8.86
N TYR A 240 -6.98 7.08 8.97
CA TYR A 240 -6.46 6.25 10.04
C TYR A 240 -6.50 6.96 11.40
N MET A 241 -6.95 6.23 12.42
CA MET A 241 -6.86 6.60 13.84
C MET A 241 -6.10 5.52 14.59
N ARG A 242 -5.20 5.93 15.49
CA ARG A 242 -4.48 4.99 16.35
C ARG A 242 -5.44 4.20 17.24
N SER A 243 -5.08 2.96 17.54
CA SER A 243 -5.83 2.16 18.50
C SER A 243 -5.69 2.71 19.91
N THR A 244 -6.78 2.64 20.69
CA THR A 244 -6.79 2.96 22.12
C THR A 244 -6.28 1.80 22.98
N ARG A 245 -6.13 0.59 22.38
CA ARG A 245 -5.56 -0.58 23.05
C ARG A 245 -4.04 -0.44 23.09
N HIS A 246 -3.52 -0.03 24.23
CA HIS A 246 -2.08 0.15 24.42
C HIS A 246 -1.38 -1.19 24.62
N TYR A 247 -0.21 -1.33 24.00
CA TYR A 247 0.64 -2.51 24.21
C TYR A 247 1.47 -2.35 25.49
N THR A 248 1.47 -3.40 26.32
CA THR A 248 2.37 -3.56 27.46
C THR A 248 3.08 -4.91 27.35
N ASP A 249 4.36 -4.96 27.73
CA ASP A 249 5.11 -6.24 27.73
C ASP A 249 4.68 -7.17 28.90
N ALA A 250 3.96 -6.64 29.89
CA ALA A 250 3.41 -7.41 30.99
C ALA A 250 2.13 -8.12 30.52
N ILE A 251 2.18 -9.45 30.48
CA ILE A 251 0.97 -10.29 30.43
C ILE A 251 0.42 -10.23 31.85
N GLU A 252 -0.80 -9.69 32.05
CA GLU A 252 -1.49 -9.84 33.31
C GLU A 252 -1.69 -11.34 33.54
N GLU A 253 -1.03 -11.90 34.56
CA GLU A 253 -1.34 -13.26 35.02
C GLU A 253 -2.78 -13.21 35.55
N TYR A 254 -3.70 -13.84 34.81
CA TYR A 254 -5.03 -14.08 35.32
C TYR A 254 -4.92 -15.08 36.50
N GLU A 255 -5.24 -14.62 37.73
CA GLU A 255 -5.46 -15.48 38.88
C GLU A 255 -6.73 -16.34 38.75
#